data_efcb654272a3932787ec837d1c7cc9ad
#
_entry.id   efcb654272a3932787ec837d1c7cc9ad
#
_cell.length_a   1.000
_cell.length_b   1.000
_cell.length_c   1.000
_cell.angle_alpha   90.00
_cell.angle_beta   90.00
_cell.angle_gamma   90.00
#
_symmetry.space_group_name_H-M   'P 1'
#
loop_
_entity.id
_entity.type
_entity.pdbx_description
1 polymer ?
#
loop_
_entity_poly.entity_id
_entity_poly.type
_entity_poly.pdbx_seq_one_letter_code
_entity_poly.pdbx_strand_id
1 'polypeptide(L)'
;MPKVIVNNKEVEFEEGMTVLQACELAGAEIPRFCYHERLSIAGNCRMCLVEIEKSPKPVASCAMPASDGMKIKTNTPFVDKARKGVMEFLLANHPLDCPVCDQGGECDLQDQSLFYGFDKSRYTENKRQVKEKYMGPLIKTQMTRCIHCTRCIRFATEVAGIPELGATGRGEDTEITTYLEKSMESELSANVIDLCPVGALTSKPYAFEARPWDLKKTETIDVMDAVGSNIRVDTYGWEVKRILPRINDDINEEWISDKTRYACDGLLKQRLDTPYIRENGKLRKSSWNETLKLLVKKLKSFNPNEIGGLVGDLADLEMIYSFKNLFEKCIGSKNIECRKDRIYINPQERMNYIFNSKINGIEDSDFILLV
;
A
#
# COMPACT_ATOMS: atom_id res chain seq x y z
N MET A 1 -8.94 17.20 29.87
CA MET A 1 -9.00 17.18 28.38
C MET A 1 -10.27 17.92 27.95
N PRO A 2 -10.23 18.70 26.87
CA PRO A 2 -11.42 19.34 26.33
C PRO A 2 -12.42 18.28 25.83
N LYS A 3 -13.71 18.65 25.78
CA LYS A 3 -14.81 17.74 25.48
C LYS A 3 -15.68 18.26 24.35
N VAL A 4 -16.15 17.35 23.49
CA VAL A 4 -17.17 17.64 22.48
C VAL A 4 -18.36 16.70 22.65
N ILE A 5 -19.50 17.10 22.13
CA ILE A 5 -20.72 16.28 22.12
C ILE A 5 -21.04 15.91 20.67
N VAL A 6 -20.87 14.66 20.33
CA VAL A 6 -21.15 14.12 18.99
C VAL A 6 -22.37 13.23 19.04
N ASN A 7 -23.43 13.59 18.32
CA ASN A 7 -24.71 12.85 18.29
C ASN A 7 -25.22 12.50 19.70
N ASN A 8 -25.14 13.46 20.66
CA ASN A 8 -25.48 13.34 22.06
C ASN A 8 -24.54 12.47 22.94
N LYS A 9 -23.39 12.02 22.40
CA LYS A 9 -22.36 11.32 23.14
C LYS A 9 -21.23 12.31 23.46
N GLU A 10 -20.90 12.48 24.74
CA GLU A 10 -19.75 13.27 25.18
C GLU A 10 -18.45 12.47 24.99
N VAL A 11 -17.44 13.10 24.40
CA VAL A 11 -16.13 12.49 24.11
C VAL A 11 -15.03 13.48 24.45
N GLU A 12 -14.00 13.01 25.13
CA GLU A 12 -12.77 13.76 25.36
C GLU A 12 -11.86 13.67 24.13
N PHE A 13 -11.19 14.75 23.80
CA PHE A 13 -10.28 14.80 22.67
C PHE A 13 -8.97 15.55 23.05
N GLU A 14 -7.93 15.37 22.24
CA GLU A 14 -6.66 16.07 22.41
C GLU A 14 -6.68 17.42 21.69
N GLU A 15 -6.01 18.43 22.27
CA GLU A 15 -5.84 19.73 21.62
C GLU A 15 -5.14 19.58 20.27
N GLY A 16 -5.65 20.28 19.25
CA GLY A 16 -5.16 20.19 17.88
C GLY A 16 -5.92 19.21 16.99
N MET A 17 -6.73 18.32 17.54
CA MET A 17 -7.59 17.44 16.74
C MET A 17 -8.63 18.20 15.95
N THR A 18 -8.98 17.67 14.78
CA THR A 18 -10.08 18.14 13.95
C THR A 18 -11.42 17.61 14.45
N VAL A 19 -12.50 18.26 14.03
CA VAL A 19 -13.88 17.78 14.27
C VAL A 19 -14.08 16.36 13.71
N LEU A 20 -13.44 16.02 12.59
CA LEU A 20 -13.49 14.68 12.01
C LEU A 20 -12.92 13.65 12.98
N GLN A 21 -11.69 13.86 13.48
CA GLN A 21 -11.03 12.95 14.41
C GLN A 21 -11.82 12.81 15.73
N ALA A 22 -12.38 13.92 16.25
CA ALA A 22 -13.23 13.88 17.43
C ALA A 22 -14.54 13.08 17.19
N CYS A 23 -15.11 13.13 15.98
CA CYS A 23 -16.25 12.31 15.58
C CYS A 23 -15.90 10.81 15.53
N GLU A 24 -14.71 10.47 15.03
CA GLU A 24 -14.21 9.08 14.99
C GLU A 24 -14.01 8.50 16.39
N LEU A 25 -13.45 9.29 17.34
CA LEU A 25 -13.39 8.89 18.76
C LEU A 25 -14.76 8.61 19.36
N ALA A 26 -15.79 9.33 18.91
CA ALA A 26 -17.17 9.06 19.29
C ALA A 26 -17.76 7.78 18.67
N GLY A 27 -17.09 7.20 17.68
CA GLY A 27 -17.56 6.08 16.88
C GLY A 27 -18.51 6.50 15.75
N ALA A 28 -18.49 7.79 15.35
CA ALA A 28 -19.29 8.30 14.24
C ALA A 28 -18.45 8.28 12.96
N GLU A 29 -18.89 7.47 11.99
CA GLU A 29 -18.26 7.40 10.68
C GLU A 29 -18.60 8.63 9.83
N ILE A 30 -17.57 9.31 9.30
CA ILE A 30 -17.72 10.50 8.47
C ILE A 30 -17.17 10.19 7.06
N PRO A 31 -18.01 10.28 6.02
CA PRO A 31 -17.58 10.05 4.65
C PRO A 31 -16.57 11.12 4.19
N ARG A 32 -15.55 10.70 3.44
CA ARG A 32 -14.47 11.58 2.99
C ARG A 32 -13.79 11.05 1.72
N PHE A 33 -13.17 11.94 0.95
CA PHE A 33 -12.32 11.56 -0.19
C PHE A 33 -10.95 12.22 -0.15
N CYS A 34 -10.88 13.53 0.12
CA CYS A 34 -9.59 14.24 0.07
C CYS A 34 -8.77 14.09 1.35
N TYR A 35 -9.41 13.90 2.50
CA TYR A 35 -8.71 13.71 3.77
C TYR A 35 -8.05 12.33 3.81
N HIS A 36 -6.83 12.30 4.34
CA HIS A 36 -6.06 11.11 4.66
C HIS A 36 -5.26 11.39 5.93
N GLU A 37 -5.16 10.38 6.81
CA GLU A 37 -4.56 10.53 8.14
C GLU A 37 -3.12 11.04 8.10
N ARG A 38 -2.37 10.63 7.07
CA ARG A 38 -0.94 10.90 6.96
C ARG A 38 -0.59 11.99 5.94
N LEU A 39 -1.58 12.73 5.49
CA LEU A 39 -1.37 13.81 4.52
C LEU A 39 -1.98 15.11 5.05
N SER A 40 -1.42 16.24 4.64
CA SER A 40 -1.96 17.54 4.96
C SER A 40 -3.44 17.67 4.58
N ILE A 41 -4.17 18.55 5.25
CA ILE A 41 -5.61 18.73 5.05
C ILE A 41 -5.86 19.57 3.81
N ALA A 42 -6.51 18.98 2.78
CA ALA A 42 -6.90 19.70 1.57
C ALA A 42 -8.26 20.38 1.68
N GLY A 43 -9.23 19.79 2.36
CA GLY A 43 -10.57 20.32 2.60
C GLY A 43 -11.40 20.61 1.33
N ASN A 44 -11.06 20.02 0.17
CA ASN A 44 -11.60 20.37 -1.13
C ASN A 44 -12.79 19.52 -1.59
N CYS A 45 -12.90 18.23 -1.20
CA CYS A 45 -13.99 17.36 -1.63
C CYS A 45 -15.34 17.68 -0.99
N ARG A 46 -15.35 18.25 0.19
CA ARG A 46 -16.55 18.65 0.97
C ARG A 46 -17.47 17.49 1.36
N MET A 47 -17.06 16.24 1.22
CA MET A 47 -17.91 15.10 1.60
C MET A 47 -18.06 14.95 3.12
N CYS A 48 -17.08 15.40 3.89
CA CYS A 48 -17.05 15.30 5.35
C CYS A 48 -17.91 16.37 6.09
N LEU A 49 -18.91 16.94 5.44
CA LEU A 49 -19.76 17.96 6.05
C LEU A 49 -20.53 17.42 7.26
N VAL A 50 -20.53 18.22 8.34
CA VAL A 50 -21.29 17.99 9.58
C VAL A 50 -22.00 19.25 10.01
N GLU A 51 -23.03 19.12 10.84
CA GLU A 51 -23.73 20.25 11.46
C GLU A 51 -23.11 20.53 12.83
N ILE A 52 -22.79 21.80 13.09
CA ILE A 52 -22.34 22.27 14.40
C ILE A 52 -23.39 23.22 14.95
N GLU A 53 -23.77 23.07 16.22
CA GLU A 53 -24.74 23.95 16.87
C GLU A 53 -24.30 25.41 16.74
N LYS A 54 -25.22 26.29 16.40
CA LYS A 54 -25.02 27.73 16.13
C LYS A 54 -24.28 28.06 14.82
N SER A 55 -23.89 27.07 14.01
CA SER A 55 -23.37 27.32 12.67
C SER A 55 -24.53 27.39 11.66
N PRO A 56 -24.63 28.45 10.84
CA PRO A 56 -25.72 28.55 9.86
C PRO A 56 -25.54 27.64 8.65
N LYS A 57 -24.35 27.05 8.48
CA LYS A 57 -24.00 26.19 7.35
C LYS A 57 -23.26 24.94 7.83
N PRO A 58 -23.38 23.79 7.11
CA PRO A 58 -22.54 22.64 7.38
C PRO A 58 -21.06 23.00 7.19
N VAL A 59 -20.21 22.43 8.03
CA VAL A 59 -18.77 22.66 8.01
C VAL A 59 -18.01 21.39 7.60
N ALA A 60 -16.86 21.59 6.95
CA ALA A 60 -15.97 20.49 6.60
C ALA A 60 -15.22 20.02 7.86
N SER A 61 -15.63 18.89 8.41
CA SER A 61 -15.09 18.37 9.67
C SER A 61 -13.59 18.09 9.64
N CYS A 62 -13.04 17.72 8.49
CA CYS A 62 -11.60 17.46 8.33
C CYS A 62 -10.73 18.71 8.45
N ALA A 63 -11.29 19.90 8.23
CA ALA A 63 -10.54 21.16 8.23
C ALA A 63 -10.95 22.10 9.39
N MET A 64 -11.93 21.69 10.20
CA MET A 64 -12.39 22.47 11.35
C MET A 64 -11.74 21.95 12.62
N PRO A 65 -10.98 22.77 13.35
CA PRO A 65 -10.46 22.38 14.67
C PRO A 65 -11.58 22.08 15.64
N ALA A 66 -11.44 21.04 16.43
CA ALA A 66 -12.34 20.75 17.55
C ALA A 66 -12.13 21.75 18.67
N SER A 67 -13.21 22.18 19.34
CA SER A 67 -13.17 23.13 20.46
C SER A 67 -14.05 22.64 21.60
N ASP A 68 -13.64 22.97 22.83
CA ASP A 68 -14.37 22.55 24.02
C ASP A 68 -15.82 23.00 24.02
N GLY A 69 -16.73 22.12 24.45
CA GLY A 69 -18.16 22.34 24.49
C GLY A 69 -18.88 22.33 23.12
N MET A 70 -18.17 22.05 22.03
CA MET A 70 -18.76 21.99 20.69
C MET A 70 -19.76 20.84 20.59
N LYS A 71 -20.94 21.12 20.01
CA LYS A 71 -21.97 20.11 19.75
C LYS A 71 -22.09 19.86 18.25
N ILE A 72 -21.86 18.62 17.89
CA ILE A 72 -21.72 18.15 16.50
C ILE A 72 -22.80 17.12 16.21
N LYS A 73 -23.46 17.26 15.06
CA LYS A 73 -24.44 16.30 14.55
C LYS A 73 -23.99 15.82 13.17
N THR A 74 -23.96 14.51 12.98
CA THR A 74 -23.38 13.88 11.78
C THR A 74 -24.39 13.25 10.85
N ASN A 75 -25.64 13.09 11.29
CA ASN A 75 -26.72 12.34 10.61
C ASN A 75 -28.06 13.08 10.62
N THR A 76 -28.07 14.39 10.47
CA THR A 76 -29.30 15.19 10.34
C THR A 76 -29.76 15.26 8.89
N PRO A 77 -31.09 15.51 8.63
CA PRO A 77 -31.57 15.74 7.27
C PRO A 77 -30.86 16.87 6.54
N PHE A 78 -30.32 17.85 7.29
CA PHE A 78 -29.55 18.96 6.74
C PHE A 78 -28.18 18.47 6.24
N VAL A 79 -27.48 17.65 7.01
CA VAL A 79 -26.21 17.03 6.62
C VAL A 79 -26.41 16.07 5.45
N ASP A 80 -27.44 15.24 5.48
CA ASP A 80 -27.75 14.30 4.39
C ASP A 80 -28.03 15.02 3.08
N LYS A 81 -28.80 16.10 3.11
CA LYS A 81 -29.05 16.92 1.92
C LYS A 81 -27.76 17.54 1.38
N ALA A 82 -26.87 18.00 2.27
CA ALA A 82 -25.60 18.58 1.88
C ALA A 82 -24.68 17.54 1.23
N ARG A 83 -24.54 16.34 1.83
CA ARG A 83 -23.72 15.23 1.29
C ARG A 83 -24.27 14.71 -0.03
N LYS A 84 -25.60 14.60 -0.16
CA LYS A 84 -26.22 14.24 -1.45
C LYS A 84 -25.88 15.23 -2.55
N GLY A 85 -25.92 16.55 -2.25
CA GLY A 85 -25.49 17.57 -3.21
C GLY A 85 -24.03 17.49 -3.59
N VAL A 86 -23.13 17.22 -2.62
CA VAL A 86 -21.70 17.01 -2.90
C VAL A 86 -21.49 15.77 -3.78
N MET A 87 -22.16 14.66 -3.46
CA MET A 87 -22.07 13.45 -4.25
C MET A 87 -22.55 13.67 -5.69
N GLU A 88 -23.61 14.41 -5.87
CA GLU A 88 -24.12 14.79 -7.18
C GLU A 88 -23.09 15.59 -8.01
N PHE A 89 -22.37 16.53 -7.39
CA PHE A 89 -21.28 17.25 -8.06
C PHE A 89 -20.09 16.34 -8.41
N LEU A 90 -19.71 15.43 -7.52
CA LEU A 90 -18.62 14.49 -7.80
C LEU A 90 -18.98 13.53 -8.96
N LEU A 91 -20.24 13.16 -9.08
CA LEU A 91 -20.74 12.25 -10.12
C LEU A 91 -21.09 12.96 -11.45
N ALA A 92 -21.23 14.30 -11.45
CA ALA A 92 -21.65 15.07 -12.64
C ALA A 92 -20.77 14.76 -13.86
N ASN A 93 -19.47 14.78 -13.71
CA ASN A 93 -18.49 14.48 -14.76
C ASN A 93 -17.88 13.07 -14.66
N HIS A 94 -18.18 12.31 -13.61
CA HIS A 94 -17.64 10.96 -13.47
C HIS A 94 -18.24 10.01 -14.53
N PRO A 95 -17.41 9.24 -15.29
CA PRO A 95 -17.90 8.38 -16.35
C PRO A 95 -18.60 7.14 -15.78
N LEU A 96 -19.50 6.54 -16.55
CA LEU A 96 -20.21 5.31 -16.20
C LEU A 96 -19.38 4.06 -16.54
N ASP A 97 -18.16 4.02 -16.05
CA ASP A 97 -17.14 3.04 -16.41
C ASP A 97 -17.00 1.87 -15.40
N CYS A 98 -17.83 1.79 -14.35
CA CYS A 98 -17.66 0.78 -13.29
C CYS A 98 -17.45 -0.65 -13.81
N PRO A 99 -18.16 -1.13 -14.85
CA PRO A 99 -17.95 -2.48 -15.39
C PRO A 99 -16.56 -2.71 -15.99
N VAL A 100 -15.91 -1.67 -16.50
CA VAL A 100 -14.56 -1.72 -17.10
C VAL A 100 -13.50 -1.00 -16.28
N CYS A 101 -13.84 -0.60 -15.06
CA CYS A 101 -12.93 0.08 -14.14
C CYS A 101 -12.24 -0.94 -13.22
N ASP A 102 -10.91 -0.91 -13.15
CA ASP A 102 -10.14 -1.82 -12.29
C ASP A 102 -10.40 -1.57 -10.78
N GLN A 103 -10.91 -0.39 -10.40
CA GLN A 103 -11.31 -0.06 -9.02
C GLN A 103 -12.70 -0.60 -8.65
N GLY A 104 -13.47 -1.14 -9.60
CA GLY A 104 -14.84 -1.62 -9.36
C GLY A 104 -14.91 -2.71 -8.30
N GLY A 105 -15.70 -2.50 -7.24
CA GLY A 105 -15.85 -3.38 -6.09
C GLY A 105 -14.95 -3.05 -4.89
N GLU A 106 -14.05 -2.07 -5.02
CA GLU A 106 -13.22 -1.51 -3.93
C GLU A 106 -13.05 0.01 -4.10
N CYS A 107 -14.07 0.69 -4.60
CA CYS A 107 -14.06 2.10 -4.95
C CYS A 107 -14.84 2.92 -3.93
N ASP A 108 -14.15 3.81 -3.20
CA ASP A 108 -14.80 4.68 -2.20
C ASP A 108 -15.94 5.52 -2.79
N LEU A 109 -15.79 5.99 -4.05
CA LEU A 109 -16.83 6.76 -4.70
C LEU A 109 -18.07 5.90 -4.99
N GLN A 110 -17.89 4.65 -5.38
CA GLN A 110 -18.98 3.70 -5.64
C GLN A 110 -19.75 3.43 -4.35
N ASP A 111 -19.06 3.12 -3.27
CA ASP A 111 -19.66 2.80 -1.97
C ASP A 111 -20.37 4.02 -1.39
N GLN A 112 -19.71 5.18 -1.38
CA GLN A 112 -20.32 6.42 -0.86
C GLN A 112 -21.46 6.92 -1.76
N SER A 113 -21.44 6.66 -3.06
CA SER A 113 -22.57 7.01 -3.93
C SER A 113 -23.81 6.16 -3.65
N LEU A 114 -23.62 4.90 -3.26
CA LEU A 114 -24.71 4.02 -2.84
C LEU A 114 -25.36 4.51 -1.54
N PHE A 115 -24.55 4.96 -0.57
CA PHE A 115 -25.06 5.42 0.72
C PHE A 115 -25.63 6.84 0.70
N TYR A 116 -25.03 7.76 -0.02
CA TYR A 116 -25.32 9.20 0.04
C TYR A 116 -25.78 9.79 -1.29
N GLY A 117 -25.76 9.03 -2.38
CA GLY A 117 -26.14 9.50 -3.70
C GLY A 117 -27.65 9.53 -3.96
N PHE A 118 -27.98 9.95 -5.18
CA PHE A 118 -29.31 9.80 -5.75
C PHE A 118 -29.35 8.60 -6.67
N ASP A 119 -30.55 8.08 -6.92
CA ASP A 119 -30.80 6.98 -7.86
C ASP A 119 -30.65 7.38 -9.33
N LYS A 120 -30.67 8.68 -9.63
CA LYS A 120 -30.54 9.24 -10.99
C LYS A 120 -29.82 10.58 -11.00
N SER A 121 -29.20 10.91 -12.12
CA SER A 121 -28.60 12.23 -12.36
C SER A 121 -29.66 13.23 -12.82
N ARG A 122 -29.53 14.48 -12.38
CA ARG A 122 -30.27 15.64 -12.89
C ARG A 122 -29.53 16.37 -14.01
N TYR A 123 -28.26 16.05 -14.25
CA TYR A 123 -27.44 16.64 -15.28
C TYR A 123 -27.72 15.97 -16.61
N THR A 124 -27.93 16.78 -17.65
CA THR A 124 -28.18 16.34 -19.02
C THR A 124 -27.04 16.66 -19.97
N GLU A 125 -26.07 17.44 -19.49
CA GLU A 125 -24.90 17.87 -20.23
C GLU A 125 -23.95 16.68 -20.46
N ASN A 126 -23.13 16.76 -21.50
CA ASN A 126 -22.09 15.80 -21.78
C ASN A 126 -21.04 15.81 -20.66
N LYS A 127 -20.64 14.63 -20.21
CA LYS A 127 -19.56 14.49 -19.22
C LYS A 127 -18.24 14.91 -19.84
N ARG A 128 -17.39 15.55 -19.02
CA ARG A 128 -16.04 15.94 -19.37
C ARG A 128 -15.22 14.70 -19.75
N GLN A 129 -14.39 14.80 -20.76
CA GLN A 129 -13.40 13.81 -21.13
C GLN A 129 -12.00 14.40 -20.99
N VAL A 130 -11.12 13.67 -20.32
CA VAL A 130 -9.73 14.06 -20.12
C VAL A 130 -8.82 13.05 -20.79
N LYS A 131 -7.82 13.55 -21.52
CA LYS A 131 -6.80 12.71 -22.15
C LYS A 131 -6.00 11.95 -21.08
N GLU A 132 -5.68 10.70 -21.35
CA GLU A 132 -4.77 9.92 -20.51
C GLU A 132 -3.41 10.58 -20.39
N LYS A 133 -2.79 10.42 -19.22
CA LYS A 133 -1.47 10.96 -18.91
C LYS A 133 -0.47 9.81 -18.75
N TYR A 134 0.76 10.03 -19.19
CA TYR A 134 1.82 9.08 -18.91
C TYR A 134 2.41 9.35 -17.53
N MET A 135 2.43 8.34 -16.67
CA MET A 135 2.99 8.39 -15.31
C MET A 135 4.00 7.26 -15.05
N GLY A 136 4.51 6.64 -16.11
CA GLY A 136 5.50 5.56 -16.02
C GLY A 136 4.94 4.17 -16.34
N PRO A 137 5.75 3.13 -16.11
CA PRO A 137 5.39 1.75 -16.46
C PRO A 137 4.43 1.09 -15.46
N LEU A 138 4.34 1.59 -14.23
CA LEU A 138 3.62 0.94 -13.13
C LEU A 138 2.18 1.45 -12.97
N ILE A 139 1.93 2.71 -13.31
CA ILE A 139 0.67 3.39 -13.07
C ILE A 139 -0.11 3.52 -14.38
N LYS A 140 -1.32 2.97 -14.40
CA LYS A 140 -2.32 3.18 -15.45
C LYS A 140 -3.18 4.38 -15.06
N THR A 141 -3.34 5.30 -15.99
CA THR A 141 -4.16 6.49 -15.78
C THR A 141 -5.46 6.44 -16.55
N GLN A 142 -6.53 6.91 -15.94
CA GLN A 142 -7.82 7.18 -16.57
C GLN A 142 -8.38 8.46 -15.94
N MET A 143 -7.80 9.58 -16.37
CA MET A 143 -7.99 10.86 -15.67
C MET A 143 -9.41 11.43 -15.77
N THR A 144 -10.23 10.96 -16.70
CA THR A 144 -11.67 11.24 -16.73
C THR A 144 -12.38 10.81 -15.45
N ARG A 145 -11.86 9.80 -14.72
CA ARG A 145 -12.40 9.30 -13.45
C ARG A 145 -11.95 10.11 -12.23
N CYS A 146 -10.99 11.03 -12.42
CA CYS A 146 -10.40 11.79 -11.32
C CYS A 146 -11.43 12.72 -10.66
N ILE A 147 -11.51 12.70 -9.33
CA ILE A 147 -12.38 13.58 -8.52
C ILE A 147 -11.59 14.73 -7.85
N HIS A 148 -10.38 14.99 -8.29
CA HIS A 148 -9.50 16.10 -7.85
C HIS A 148 -9.27 16.14 -6.33
N CYS A 149 -9.20 14.99 -5.68
CA CYS A 149 -8.97 14.90 -4.23
C CYS A 149 -7.57 15.31 -3.79
N THR A 150 -6.62 15.38 -4.72
CA THR A 150 -5.22 15.80 -4.54
C THR A 150 -4.38 14.90 -3.61
N ARG A 151 -4.86 13.72 -3.20
CA ARG A 151 -4.08 12.79 -2.36
C ARG A 151 -2.75 12.41 -3.03
N CYS A 152 -2.76 12.11 -4.33
CA CYS A 152 -1.56 11.72 -5.08
C CYS A 152 -0.51 12.83 -5.14
N ILE A 153 -0.91 14.10 -5.30
CA ILE A 153 0.02 15.25 -5.31
C ILE A 153 0.65 15.43 -3.93
N ARG A 154 -0.18 15.41 -2.88
CA ARG A 154 0.32 15.56 -1.50
C ARG A 154 1.25 14.41 -1.10
N PHE A 155 0.91 13.20 -1.46
CA PHE A 155 1.78 12.05 -1.24
C PHE A 155 3.14 12.22 -1.91
N ALA A 156 3.16 12.58 -3.20
CA ALA A 156 4.41 12.79 -3.94
C ALA A 156 5.30 13.86 -3.28
N THR A 157 4.70 14.91 -2.73
CA THR A 157 5.42 16.03 -2.13
C THR A 157 5.80 15.78 -0.66
N GLU A 158 4.86 15.24 0.14
CA GLU A 158 4.98 15.17 1.60
C GLU A 158 5.62 13.87 2.07
N VAL A 159 5.32 12.74 1.42
CA VAL A 159 5.81 11.41 1.80
C VAL A 159 6.97 10.97 0.92
N ALA A 160 6.78 10.98 -0.41
CA ALA A 160 7.85 10.58 -1.33
C ALA A 160 8.96 11.66 -1.48
N GLY A 161 8.68 12.91 -1.08
CA GLY A 161 9.66 14.01 -1.11
C GLY A 161 10.02 14.50 -2.51
N ILE A 162 9.31 14.06 -3.55
CA ILE A 162 9.58 14.38 -4.95
C ILE A 162 8.32 14.99 -5.58
N PRO A 163 8.29 16.28 -5.92
CA PRO A 163 7.11 16.96 -6.46
C PRO A 163 6.91 16.64 -7.95
N GLU A 164 6.71 15.36 -8.30
CA GLU A 164 6.54 14.90 -9.67
C GLU A 164 5.13 15.15 -10.22
N LEU A 165 4.13 15.24 -9.33
CA LEU A 165 2.74 15.46 -9.68
C LEU A 165 2.30 16.87 -9.35
N GLY A 166 1.49 17.45 -10.23
CA GLY A 166 0.88 18.76 -10.03
C GLY A 166 -0.52 18.83 -10.60
N ALA A 167 -1.19 19.96 -10.37
CA ALA A 167 -2.48 20.29 -10.96
C ALA A 167 -2.32 21.45 -11.92
N THR A 168 -2.87 21.32 -13.11
CA THR A 168 -2.94 22.37 -14.13
C THR A 168 -4.39 22.75 -14.38
N GLY A 169 -4.63 23.97 -14.93
CA GLY A 169 -5.99 24.46 -15.13
C GLY A 169 -6.70 24.89 -13.84
N ARG A 170 -8.00 25.15 -13.94
CA ARG A 170 -8.84 25.53 -12.80
C ARG A 170 -10.30 25.11 -13.02
N GLY A 171 -11.04 24.98 -11.93
CA GLY A 171 -12.46 24.58 -12.01
C GLY A 171 -12.61 23.18 -12.60
N GLU A 172 -13.52 23.00 -13.53
CA GLU A 172 -13.74 21.72 -14.21
C GLU A 172 -12.61 21.31 -15.14
N ASP A 173 -11.81 22.28 -15.63
CA ASP A 173 -10.65 22.04 -16.49
C ASP A 173 -9.38 21.69 -15.70
N THR A 174 -9.48 21.52 -14.38
CA THR A 174 -8.34 21.07 -13.57
C THR A 174 -7.94 19.66 -13.96
N GLU A 175 -6.66 19.46 -14.23
CA GLU A 175 -6.08 18.14 -14.56
C GLU A 175 -4.88 17.84 -13.67
N ILE A 176 -4.81 16.62 -13.17
CA ILE A 176 -3.62 16.11 -12.46
C ILE A 176 -2.69 15.50 -13.50
N THR A 177 -1.44 15.95 -13.50
CA THR A 177 -0.44 15.50 -14.48
C THR A 177 0.96 15.57 -13.90
N THR A 178 1.91 14.90 -14.56
CA THR A 178 3.34 15.11 -14.35
C THR A 178 3.84 16.25 -15.22
N TYR A 179 4.97 16.85 -14.85
CA TYR A 179 5.60 17.87 -15.67
C TYR A 179 6.10 17.27 -17.00
N LEU A 180 5.62 17.79 -18.14
CA LEU A 180 5.97 17.32 -19.48
C LEU A 180 5.83 15.80 -19.69
N GLU A 181 4.83 15.18 -19.10
CA GLU A 181 4.58 13.72 -19.19
C GLU A 181 5.80 12.87 -18.78
N LYS A 182 6.60 13.33 -17.83
CA LYS A 182 7.70 12.54 -17.26
C LYS A 182 7.13 11.35 -16.48
N SER A 183 7.88 10.27 -16.46
CA SER A 183 7.62 9.14 -15.57
C SER A 183 7.78 9.58 -14.12
N MET A 184 6.99 9.02 -13.23
CA MET A 184 7.27 9.07 -11.79
C MET A 184 8.46 8.16 -11.51
N GLU A 185 9.51 8.69 -10.89
CA GLU A 185 10.78 8.00 -10.66
C GLU A 185 10.97 7.57 -9.20
N SER A 186 10.10 8.04 -8.29
CA SER A 186 10.15 7.63 -6.89
C SER A 186 9.94 6.11 -6.74
N GLU A 187 10.74 5.48 -5.91
CA GLU A 187 10.58 4.06 -5.52
C GLU A 187 9.30 3.78 -4.71
N LEU A 188 8.59 4.84 -4.32
CA LEU A 188 7.29 4.79 -3.65
C LEU A 188 6.13 5.13 -4.59
N SER A 189 6.39 5.29 -5.89
CA SER A 189 5.44 5.87 -6.85
C SER A 189 4.09 5.15 -6.88
N ALA A 190 4.07 3.84 -6.78
CA ALA A 190 2.85 3.04 -6.88
C ALA A 190 1.91 3.15 -5.66
N ASN A 191 2.33 3.77 -4.55
CA ASN A 191 1.41 4.03 -3.42
C ASN A 191 0.28 5.01 -3.80
N VAL A 192 0.44 5.82 -4.83
CA VAL A 192 -0.65 6.67 -5.33
C VAL A 192 -1.84 5.87 -5.84
N ILE A 193 -1.65 4.58 -6.18
CA ILE A 193 -2.70 3.66 -6.60
C ILE A 193 -3.65 3.36 -5.44
N ASP A 194 -3.08 3.03 -4.27
CA ASP A 194 -3.86 2.72 -3.06
C ASP A 194 -4.53 3.97 -2.48
N LEU A 195 -3.85 5.12 -2.59
CA LEU A 195 -4.36 6.42 -2.15
C LEU A 195 -5.50 6.95 -3.02
N CYS A 196 -5.59 6.53 -4.29
CA CYS A 196 -6.60 7.04 -5.20
C CYS A 196 -7.97 6.44 -4.85
N PRO A 197 -8.95 7.25 -4.38
CA PRO A 197 -10.25 6.74 -3.94
C PRO A 197 -11.15 6.30 -5.10
N VAL A 198 -10.65 6.42 -6.33
CA VAL A 198 -11.37 6.10 -7.58
C VAL A 198 -10.43 5.44 -8.58
N GLY A 199 -10.97 4.87 -9.66
CA GLY A 199 -10.18 4.22 -10.71
C GLY A 199 -9.46 5.17 -11.67
N ALA A 200 -9.00 6.34 -11.19
CA ALA A 200 -8.22 7.29 -11.99
C ALA A 200 -6.75 6.89 -12.09
N LEU A 201 -6.20 6.35 -11.01
CA LEU A 201 -4.84 5.79 -10.93
C LEU A 201 -4.97 4.34 -10.47
N THR A 202 -4.54 3.40 -11.29
CA THR A 202 -4.61 1.96 -11.01
C THR A 202 -3.29 1.27 -11.38
N SER A 203 -3.08 0.06 -10.89
CA SER A 203 -1.90 -0.71 -11.22
C SER A 203 -1.93 -1.16 -12.67
N LYS A 204 -0.94 -0.76 -13.47
CA LYS A 204 -0.84 -1.16 -14.87
C LYS A 204 -0.57 -2.66 -15.05
N PRO A 205 0.34 -3.29 -14.24
CA PRO A 205 0.54 -4.74 -14.31
C PRO A 205 -0.67 -5.57 -13.88
N TYR A 206 -1.53 -5.03 -13.03
CA TYR A 206 -2.74 -5.72 -12.54
C TYR A 206 -4.00 -5.40 -13.37
N ALA A 207 -3.90 -4.52 -14.36
CA ALA A 207 -5.05 -4.07 -15.14
C ALA A 207 -5.82 -5.24 -15.77
N PHE A 208 -7.12 -5.36 -15.45
CA PHE A 208 -8.05 -6.39 -15.94
C PHE A 208 -7.72 -7.85 -15.56
N GLU A 209 -6.86 -8.07 -14.56
CA GLU A 209 -6.46 -9.42 -14.13
C GLU A 209 -7.51 -10.14 -13.28
N ALA A 210 -8.11 -9.45 -12.32
CA ALA A 210 -9.11 -10.04 -11.44
C ALA A 210 -9.99 -8.96 -10.77
N ARG A 211 -11.09 -9.40 -10.17
CA ARG A 211 -11.94 -8.55 -9.33
C ARG A 211 -11.63 -8.76 -7.85
N PRO A 212 -11.83 -7.76 -6.98
CA PRO A 212 -11.50 -7.85 -5.54
C PRO A 212 -12.19 -9.01 -4.82
N TRP A 213 -13.39 -9.37 -5.23
CA TRP A 213 -14.15 -10.47 -4.63
C TRP A 213 -13.70 -11.87 -5.07
N ASP A 214 -12.95 -11.97 -6.17
CA ASP A 214 -12.37 -13.23 -6.65
C ASP A 214 -11.06 -13.58 -5.95
N LEU A 215 -10.49 -12.64 -5.20
CA LEU A 215 -9.16 -12.76 -4.62
C LEU A 215 -9.20 -13.33 -3.20
N LYS A 216 -8.31 -14.29 -2.95
CA LYS A 216 -7.98 -14.72 -1.59
C LYS A 216 -6.90 -13.81 -1.02
N LYS A 217 -7.22 -13.18 0.11
CA LYS A 217 -6.36 -12.23 0.82
C LYS A 217 -5.57 -12.94 1.92
N THR A 218 -4.26 -12.77 1.95
CA THR A 218 -3.37 -13.36 2.97
C THR A 218 -2.42 -12.28 3.48
N GLU A 219 -2.44 -12.04 4.78
CA GLU A 219 -1.52 -11.12 5.44
C GLU A 219 -0.18 -11.80 5.69
N THR A 220 0.91 -11.08 5.42
CA THR A 220 2.27 -11.58 5.60
C THR A 220 3.26 -10.41 5.72
N ILE A 221 4.55 -10.73 5.64
CA ILE A 221 5.67 -9.79 5.69
C ILE A 221 6.49 -9.96 4.42
N ASP A 222 7.01 -8.87 3.85
CA ASP A 222 7.92 -8.92 2.72
C ASP A 222 9.31 -9.38 3.18
N VAL A 223 9.77 -10.50 2.63
CA VAL A 223 11.09 -11.06 2.93
C VAL A 223 12.21 -10.45 2.07
N MET A 224 11.88 -9.66 1.07
CA MET A 224 12.84 -8.98 0.19
C MET A 224 13.13 -7.54 0.61
N ASP A 225 12.42 -7.07 1.61
CA ASP A 225 12.59 -5.77 2.22
C ASP A 225 13.36 -5.90 3.54
N ALA A 226 14.40 -5.09 3.72
CA ALA A 226 15.26 -5.13 4.90
C ALA A 226 14.51 -4.76 6.21
N VAL A 227 13.45 -3.95 6.13
CA VAL A 227 12.64 -3.57 7.30
C VAL A 227 11.50 -4.55 7.59
N GLY A 228 11.21 -5.46 6.66
CA GLY A 228 10.14 -6.42 6.80
C GLY A 228 8.76 -5.77 6.69
N SER A 229 8.54 -5.00 5.63
CA SER A 229 7.26 -4.31 5.38
C SER A 229 6.08 -5.26 5.48
N ASN A 230 5.06 -4.83 6.19
CA ASN A 230 3.82 -5.59 6.36
C ASN A 230 2.97 -5.48 5.11
N ILE A 231 2.57 -6.61 4.56
CA ILE A 231 1.88 -6.69 3.27
C ILE A 231 0.68 -7.62 3.33
N ARG A 232 -0.23 -7.41 2.39
CA ARG A 232 -1.30 -8.32 2.05
C ARG A 232 -1.08 -8.83 0.63
N VAL A 233 -1.02 -10.14 0.50
CA VAL A 233 -0.88 -10.84 -0.78
C VAL A 233 -2.26 -11.28 -1.25
N ASP A 234 -2.68 -10.82 -2.41
CA ASP A 234 -3.94 -11.17 -3.03
C ASP A 234 -3.69 -12.19 -4.15
N THR A 235 -4.28 -13.38 -4.03
CA THR A 235 -4.09 -14.51 -4.95
C THR A 235 -5.39 -14.90 -5.66
N TYR A 236 -5.26 -15.33 -6.92
CA TYR A 236 -6.32 -15.99 -7.67
C TYR A 236 -5.84 -17.38 -8.09
N GLY A 237 -6.49 -18.42 -7.56
CA GLY A 237 -5.99 -19.79 -7.70
C GLY A 237 -4.60 -19.95 -7.08
N TRP A 238 -3.61 -20.30 -7.89
CA TRP A 238 -2.21 -20.51 -7.49
C TRP A 238 -1.31 -19.31 -7.80
N GLU A 239 -1.87 -18.21 -8.31
CA GLU A 239 -1.11 -17.07 -8.76
C GLU A 239 -1.25 -15.90 -7.79
N VAL A 240 -0.14 -15.25 -7.45
CA VAL A 240 -0.14 -13.94 -6.80
C VAL A 240 -0.50 -12.91 -7.87
N LYS A 241 -1.60 -12.20 -7.65
CA LYS A 241 -2.09 -11.19 -8.58
C LYS A 241 -1.64 -9.79 -8.23
N ARG A 242 -1.59 -9.47 -6.93
CA ARG A 242 -1.10 -8.18 -6.44
C ARG A 242 -0.64 -8.26 -4.99
N ILE A 243 0.19 -7.31 -4.62
CA ILE A 243 0.63 -7.06 -3.25
C ILE A 243 0.20 -5.64 -2.86
N LEU A 244 -0.41 -5.53 -1.70
CA LEU A 244 -0.87 -4.27 -1.12
C LEU A 244 -0.24 -4.06 0.26
N PRO A 245 -0.04 -2.81 0.70
CA PRO A 245 0.41 -2.55 2.06
C PRO A 245 -0.62 -3.00 3.10
N ARG A 246 -0.14 -3.41 4.25
CA ARG A 246 -0.91 -3.59 5.47
C ARG A 246 -0.39 -2.60 6.51
N ILE A 247 -1.31 -1.90 7.16
CA ILE A 247 -0.96 -0.85 8.13
C ILE A 247 -0.16 -1.44 9.29
N ASN A 248 1.00 -0.88 9.55
CA ASN A 248 1.80 -1.11 10.75
C ASN A 248 2.60 0.15 11.06
N ASP A 249 2.13 0.91 12.07
CA ASP A 249 2.70 2.20 12.43
C ASP A 249 4.15 2.11 12.91
N ASP A 250 4.57 0.97 13.45
CA ASP A 250 5.93 0.75 13.93
C ASP A 250 6.95 0.42 12.81
N ILE A 251 6.50 0.02 11.63
CA ILE A 251 7.37 -0.54 10.57
C ILE A 251 7.27 0.25 9.27
N ASN A 252 6.13 0.21 8.58
CA ASN A 252 5.96 0.74 7.23
C ASN A 252 4.77 1.69 7.09
N GLU A 253 4.08 2.02 8.19
CA GLU A 253 2.84 2.77 8.16
C GLU A 253 1.84 2.17 7.14
N GLU A 254 1.51 2.91 6.08
CA GLU A 254 0.62 2.47 4.99
C GLU A 254 1.37 2.32 3.65
N TRP A 255 2.71 2.39 3.67
CA TRP A 255 3.52 2.51 2.45
C TRP A 255 4.34 1.25 2.20
N ILE A 256 4.51 0.90 0.93
CA ILE A 256 5.45 -0.14 0.48
C ILE A 256 6.21 0.36 -0.75
N SER A 257 7.43 -0.13 -0.92
CA SER A 257 8.22 0.17 -2.11
C SER A 257 7.63 -0.47 -3.37
N ASP A 258 7.93 0.10 -4.52
CA ASP A 258 7.53 -0.48 -5.81
C ASP A 258 8.17 -1.85 -6.03
N LYS A 259 9.37 -2.07 -5.50
CA LYS A 259 10.01 -3.39 -5.46
C LYS A 259 9.17 -4.41 -4.69
N THR A 260 8.74 -4.09 -3.47
CA THR A 260 7.87 -4.94 -2.65
C THR A 260 6.57 -5.27 -3.39
N ARG A 261 5.98 -4.27 -4.02
CA ARG A 261 4.69 -4.40 -4.73
C ARG A 261 4.77 -5.30 -5.96
N TYR A 262 5.85 -5.25 -6.74
CA TYR A 262 5.93 -5.87 -8.06
C TYR A 262 6.92 -7.03 -8.18
N ALA A 263 7.75 -7.29 -7.19
CA ALA A 263 8.69 -8.41 -7.21
C ALA A 263 8.01 -9.78 -7.33
N CYS A 264 6.72 -9.88 -7.01
CA CYS A 264 5.92 -11.09 -7.18
C CYS A 264 5.84 -11.60 -8.63
N ASP A 265 6.09 -10.77 -9.63
CA ASP A 265 6.16 -11.17 -11.04
C ASP A 265 7.15 -12.30 -11.30
N GLY A 266 8.23 -12.38 -10.50
CA GLY A 266 9.23 -13.43 -10.59
C GLY A 266 8.77 -14.80 -10.10
N LEU A 267 7.67 -14.88 -9.34
CA LEU A 267 7.24 -16.13 -8.71
C LEU A 267 6.76 -17.19 -9.72
N LEU A 268 6.27 -16.77 -10.88
CA LEU A 268 5.76 -17.67 -11.93
C LEU A 268 6.73 -17.87 -13.08
N LYS A 269 7.85 -17.08 -13.14
CA LYS A 269 8.76 -17.08 -14.27
C LYS A 269 10.06 -17.80 -13.93
N GLN A 270 10.46 -18.74 -14.79
CA GLN A 270 11.74 -19.47 -14.70
C GLN A 270 11.98 -20.15 -13.34
N ARG A 271 10.91 -20.64 -12.71
CA ARG A 271 11.00 -21.39 -11.43
C ARG A 271 11.34 -22.84 -11.67
N LEU A 272 12.21 -23.38 -10.85
CA LEU A 272 12.49 -24.81 -10.79
C LEU A 272 11.41 -25.49 -9.94
N ASP A 273 10.50 -26.21 -10.57
CA ASP A 273 9.39 -26.93 -9.95
C ASP A 273 9.71 -28.42 -9.69
N THR A 274 10.73 -28.93 -10.37
CA THR A 274 11.17 -30.32 -10.29
C THR A 274 12.69 -30.41 -10.25
N PRO A 275 13.28 -31.42 -9.59
CA PRO A 275 14.72 -31.63 -9.64
C PRO A 275 15.18 -32.12 -11.01
N TYR A 276 16.42 -31.76 -11.35
CA TYR A 276 17.07 -32.19 -12.57
C TYR A 276 18.39 -32.87 -12.27
N ILE A 277 18.67 -33.96 -12.97
CA ILE A 277 19.92 -34.69 -12.91
C ILE A 277 20.64 -34.55 -14.25
N ARG A 278 21.96 -34.34 -14.21
CA ARG A 278 22.80 -34.29 -15.43
C ARG A 278 23.36 -35.70 -15.72
N GLU A 279 22.94 -36.24 -16.87
CA GLU A 279 23.44 -37.50 -17.41
C GLU A 279 24.00 -37.23 -18.82
N ASN A 280 25.21 -37.72 -19.09
CA ASN A 280 25.88 -37.55 -20.41
C ASN A 280 25.87 -36.09 -20.90
N GLY A 281 26.07 -35.14 -19.99
CA GLY A 281 26.13 -33.71 -20.30
C GLY A 281 24.75 -33.04 -20.43
N LYS A 282 23.63 -33.76 -20.48
CA LYS A 282 22.28 -33.24 -20.62
C LYS A 282 21.50 -33.29 -19.31
N LEU A 283 20.69 -32.25 -19.03
CA LEU A 283 19.78 -32.23 -17.89
C LEU A 283 18.50 -32.98 -18.25
N ARG A 284 18.09 -33.90 -17.37
CA ARG A 284 16.77 -34.55 -17.40
C ARG A 284 15.98 -34.31 -16.12
N LYS A 285 14.66 -34.28 -16.23
CA LYS A 285 13.77 -34.26 -15.05
C LYS A 285 13.93 -35.54 -14.24
N SER A 286 13.87 -35.43 -12.92
CA SER A 286 13.99 -36.54 -11.99
C SER A 286 12.99 -36.42 -10.84
N SER A 287 12.72 -37.53 -10.16
CA SER A 287 11.96 -37.50 -8.91
C SER A 287 12.82 -37.06 -7.74
N TRP A 288 12.20 -36.51 -6.70
CA TRP A 288 12.90 -36.16 -5.46
C TRP A 288 13.63 -37.36 -4.85
N ASN A 289 13.01 -38.54 -4.83
CA ASN A 289 13.63 -39.78 -4.28
C ASN A 289 14.90 -40.19 -5.03
N GLU A 290 14.87 -40.12 -6.35
CA GLU A 290 16.05 -40.42 -7.20
C GLU A 290 17.16 -39.40 -6.98
N THR A 291 16.80 -38.11 -6.99
CA THR A 291 17.75 -37.00 -6.81
C THR A 291 18.40 -37.05 -5.44
N LEU A 292 17.64 -37.26 -4.37
CA LEU A 292 18.18 -37.33 -3.00
C LEU A 292 19.09 -38.54 -2.83
N LYS A 293 18.75 -39.72 -3.38
CA LYS A 293 19.63 -40.90 -3.36
C LYS A 293 20.96 -40.65 -4.06
N LEU A 294 20.91 -40.01 -5.21
CA LEU A 294 22.13 -39.65 -5.96
C LEU A 294 22.96 -38.61 -5.19
N LEU A 295 22.30 -37.60 -4.62
CA LEU A 295 22.97 -36.56 -3.83
C LEU A 295 23.69 -37.15 -2.62
N VAL A 296 23.01 -37.98 -1.84
CA VAL A 296 23.60 -38.67 -0.67
C VAL A 296 24.78 -39.55 -1.09
N LYS A 297 24.65 -40.30 -2.19
CA LYS A 297 25.75 -41.12 -2.72
C LYS A 297 26.97 -40.27 -3.07
N LYS A 298 26.75 -39.13 -3.74
CA LYS A 298 27.82 -38.16 -4.10
C LYS A 298 28.46 -37.53 -2.88
N LEU A 299 27.67 -36.99 -1.94
CA LEU A 299 28.20 -36.37 -0.74
C LEU A 299 29.06 -37.35 0.10
N LYS A 300 28.65 -38.62 0.21
CA LYS A 300 29.43 -39.63 0.91
C LYS A 300 30.74 -40.03 0.20
N SER A 301 30.93 -39.70 -1.06
CA SER A 301 32.18 -39.97 -1.80
C SER A 301 33.24 -38.91 -1.65
N PHE A 302 32.93 -37.77 -1.05
CA PHE A 302 33.86 -36.68 -0.81
C PHE A 302 34.28 -36.63 0.67
N ASN A 303 35.44 -36.04 0.93
CA ASN A 303 35.84 -35.71 2.29
C ASN A 303 34.97 -34.55 2.81
N PRO A 304 34.47 -34.59 4.05
CA PRO A 304 33.68 -33.51 4.61
C PRO A 304 34.29 -32.11 4.44
N ASN A 305 35.62 -31.97 4.53
CA ASN A 305 36.31 -30.72 4.36
C ASN A 305 36.31 -30.17 2.90
N GLU A 306 35.98 -31.03 1.93
CA GLU A 306 35.84 -30.64 0.51
C GLU A 306 34.41 -30.20 0.15
N ILE A 307 33.46 -30.33 1.10
CA ILE A 307 32.08 -29.98 0.93
C ILE A 307 31.84 -28.61 1.55
N GLY A 308 31.40 -27.66 0.75
CA GLY A 308 30.98 -26.33 1.18
C GLY A 308 29.49 -26.11 0.94
N GLY A 309 28.87 -25.29 1.78
CA GLY A 309 27.48 -24.88 1.67
C GLY A 309 27.33 -23.37 1.64
N LEU A 310 26.48 -22.88 0.74
CA LEU A 310 26.12 -21.48 0.65
C LEU A 310 24.60 -21.34 0.77
N VAL A 311 24.14 -20.52 1.71
CA VAL A 311 22.73 -20.16 1.89
C VAL A 311 22.47 -18.80 1.24
N GLY A 312 21.33 -18.64 0.57
CA GLY A 312 20.94 -17.38 -0.06
C GLY A 312 20.38 -16.38 0.94
N ASP A 313 20.35 -15.11 0.53
CA ASP A 313 19.94 -13.95 1.35
C ASP A 313 18.46 -13.98 1.76
N LEU A 314 17.64 -14.72 1.02
CA LEU A 314 16.20 -14.84 1.27
C LEU A 314 15.83 -16.11 2.07
N ALA A 315 16.82 -16.80 2.64
CA ALA A 315 16.57 -17.97 3.48
C ALA A 315 16.07 -17.52 4.86
N ASP A 316 14.99 -18.15 5.33
CA ASP A 316 14.51 -17.95 6.69
C ASP A 316 15.42 -18.60 7.76
N LEU A 317 15.19 -18.25 9.00
CA LEU A 317 16.00 -18.73 10.14
C LEU A 317 15.93 -20.25 10.29
N GLU A 318 14.76 -20.85 10.06
CA GLU A 318 14.51 -22.27 10.12
C GLU A 318 15.28 -23.03 9.03
N MET A 319 15.33 -22.48 7.83
CA MET A 319 16.13 -23.02 6.73
C MET A 319 17.63 -22.97 7.05
N ILE A 320 18.13 -21.82 7.53
CA ILE A 320 19.52 -21.63 7.90
C ILE A 320 19.91 -22.60 9.03
N TYR A 321 19.06 -22.73 10.05
CA TYR A 321 19.30 -23.66 11.16
C TYR A 321 19.30 -25.11 10.71
N SER A 322 18.35 -25.51 9.87
CA SER A 322 18.27 -26.87 9.33
C SER A 322 19.47 -27.20 8.46
N PHE A 323 19.89 -26.23 7.63
CA PHE A 323 21.08 -26.34 6.79
C PHE A 323 22.37 -26.48 7.63
N LYS A 324 22.52 -25.68 8.67
CA LYS A 324 23.63 -25.80 9.62
C LYS A 324 23.66 -27.19 10.25
N ASN A 325 22.53 -27.70 10.75
CA ASN A 325 22.47 -29.02 11.34
C ASN A 325 22.81 -30.16 10.35
N LEU A 326 22.38 -30.04 9.08
CA LEU A 326 22.74 -30.96 8.03
C LEU A 326 24.27 -31.01 7.83
N PHE A 327 24.91 -29.85 7.76
CA PHE A 327 26.35 -29.78 7.54
C PHE A 327 27.15 -30.24 8.75
N GLU A 328 26.88 -29.76 9.93
CA GLU A 328 27.64 -30.06 11.13
C GLU A 328 27.40 -31.51 11.61
N LYS A 329 26.14 -31.97 11.64
CA LYS A 329 25.79 -33.27 12.24
C LYS A 329 25.77 -34.43 11.27
N CYS A 330 25.38 -34.21 10.00
CA CYS A 330 25.21 -35.29 9.03
C CYS A 330 26.38 -35.41 8.06
N ILE A 331 26.92 -34.28 7.60
CA ILE A 331 28.05 -34.21 6.64
C ILE A 331 29.39 -34.18 7.40
N GLY A 332 29.44 -33.47 8.52
CA GLY A 332 30.66 -33.26 9.30
C GLY A 332 31.54 -32.13 8.76
N SER A 333 30.97 -31.22 7.95
CA SER A 333 31.68 -30.07 7.39
C SER A 333 31.31 -28.80 8.17
N LYS A 334 32.29 -27.91 8.35
CA LYS A 334 32.13 -26.56 8.90
C LYS A 334 32.17 -25.46 7.84
N ASN A 335 32.31 -25.82 6.58
CA ASN A 335 32.44 -24.89 5.47
C ASN A 335 31.04 -24.39 5.05
N ILE A 336 30.46 -23.48 5.84
CA ILE A 336 29.14 -22.89 5.60
C ILE A 336 29.30 -21.39 5.52
N GLU A 337 28.67 -20.75 4.54
CA GLU A 337 28.64 -19.30 4.38
C GLU A 337 27.26 -18.83 3.90
N CYS A 338 26.85 -17.65 4.31
CA CYS A 338 25.60 -17.02 3.87
C CYS A 338 25.81 -15.64 3.20
N ARG A 339 27.01 -15.07 3.35
CA ARG A 339 27.33 -13.71 2.85
C ARG A 339 28.03 -13.77 1.50
N LYS A 340 27.60 -12.90 0.59
CA LYS A 340 28.20 -12.77 -0.75
C LYS A 340 29.09 -11.56 -0.90
N ASP A 341 28.92 -10.56 -0.03
CA ASP A 341 29.51 -9.22 -0.12
C ASP A 341 30.83 -9.07 0.62
N ARG A 342 31.33 -10.14 1.26
CA ARG A 342 32.56 -10.16 2.07
C ARG A 342 32.53 -9.25 3.31
N ILE A 343 31.38 -8.80 3.76
CA ILE A 343 31.26 -8.04 4.98
C ILE A 343 31.62 -8.95 6.17
N TYR A 344 32.61 -8.51 6.98
CA TYR A 344 32.96 -9.19 8.21
C TYR A 344 32.05 -8.72 9.36
N ILE A 345 31.34 -9.65 9.96
CA ILE A 345 30.54 -9.40 11.15
C ILE A 345 31.15 -10.17 12.31
N ASN A 346 31.55 -9.47 13.37
CA ASN A 346 32.02 -10.12 14.58
C ASN A 346 30.83 -10.68 15.39
N PRO A 347 30.65 -12.01 15.47
CA PRO A 347 29.51 -12.59 16.16
C PRO A 347 29.53 -12.41 17.69
N GLN A 348 30.66 -12.00 18.24
CA GLN A 348 30.78 -11.73 19.69
C GLN A 348 30.28 -10.33 20.05
N GLU A 349 30.21 -9.44 19.09
CA GLU A 349 29.73 -8.08 19.28
C GLU A 349 28.30 -7.94 18.69
N ARG A 350 27.32 -8.00 19.57
CA ARG A 350 25.92 -7.96 19.19
C ARG A 350 25.54 -6.76 18.33
N MET A 351 26.18 -5.62 18.56
CA MET A 351 25.96 -4.37 17.80
C MET A 351 26.30 -4.48 16.32
N ASN A 352 27.10 -5.49 15.90
CA ASN A 352 27.47 -5.68 14.51
C ASN A 352 26.41 -6.37 13.66
N TYR A 353 25.35 -6.94 14.27
CA TYR A 353 24.35 -7.72 13.54
C TYR A 353 22.93 -7.57 14.08
N ILE A 354 22.72 -6.75 15.09
CA ILE A 354 21.40 -6.43 15.62
C ILE A 354 21.24 -4.92 15.62
N PHE A 355 20.10 -4.47 15.09
CA PHE A 355 19.70 -3.09 15.11
C PHE A 355 19.54 -2.62 16.58
N ASN A 356 20.21 -1.54 16.98
CA ASN A 356 20.29 -1.11 18.38
C ASN A 356 19.02 -0.41 18.88
N SER A 357 18.33 0.27 17.99
CA SER A 357 17.00 0.82 18.24
C SER A 357 15.96 -0.02 17.49
N LYS A 358 14.71 0.09 17.85
CA LYS A 358 13.63 -0.41 17.01
C LYS A 358 13.48 0.51 15.80
N ILE A 359 12.79 0.08 14.74
CA ILE A 359 12.54 0.91 13.55
C ILE A 359 11.81 2.19 13.96
N ASN A 360 10.77 2.10 14.77
CA ASN A 360 10.06 3.25 15.35
C ASN A 360 10.90 4.11 16.30
N GLY A 361 12.04 3.64 16.78
CA GLY A 361 12.98 4.41 17.60
C GLY A 361 13.98 5.23 16.78
N ILE A 362 13.93 5.17 15.45
CA ILE A 362 14.79 6.02 14.60
C ILE A 362 14.39 7.49 14.74
N GLU A 363 13.11 7.77 14.85
CA GLU A 363 12.56 9.13 14.99
C GLU A 363 12.97 9.80 16.30
N ASP A 364 13.26 9.02 17.35
CA ASP A 364 13.72 9.52 18.65
C ASP A 364 15.22 9.84 18.68
N SER A 365 15.93 9.66 17.58
CA SER A 365 17.37 9.83 17.50
C SER A 365 17.76 11.29 17.31
N ASP A 366 18.69 11.81 18.17
CA ASP A 366 19.25 13.16 18.03
C ASP A 366 20.11 13.33 16.77
N PHE A 367 20.65 12.23 16.25
CA PHE A 367 21.50 12.22 15.07
C PHE A 367 21.41 10.89 14.32
N ILE A 368 21.26 10.96 13.00
CA ILE A 368 21.22 9.80 12.11
C ILE A 368 22.34 9.95 11.07
N LEU A 369 23.21 8.95 10.98
CA LEU A 369 24.23 8.86 9.96
C LEU A 369 23.84 7.79 8.94
N LEU A 370 23.66 8.21 7.69
CA LEU A 370 23.44 7.32 6.56
C LEU A 370 24.78 7.14 5.82
N VAL A 371 25.18 5.88 5.58
CA VAL A 371 26.41 5.50 4.90
C VAL A 371 26.10 4.70 3.65
#